data_7f7c922f3d16cf2f52bc5917ec4dd2e5
#
_entry.id   7f7c922f3d16cf2f52bc5917ec4dd2e5
#
_cell.length_a   1.000
_cell.length_b   1.000
_cell.length_c   1.000
_cell.angle_alpha   90.00
_cell.angle_beta   90.00
_cell.angle_gamma   90.00
#
_symmetry.space_group_name_H-M   'P 1'
#
loop_
_entity.id
_entity.type
_entity.pdbx_description
1 polymer ?
#
loop_
_entity_poly.entity_id
_entity_poly.type
_entity_poly.pdbx_seq_one_letter_code
_entity_poly.pdbx_strand_id
1 'polypeptide(L)'
;RTNGKNMLIGHSYSGLFTLNTFLHHTDLFDTYLAVDPSLWWDRGKLSEEAASLIAGKDFTGKSLYIGVASKKRTDRVDIHLNKVNHLLKEVLPQAGNLRFFSKSFPEENHGTVAIPGIYDGIKQLYGK
;
A
#
# COMPACT_ATOMS: atom_id res chain seq x y z
N ARG A 1 20.91 11.24 10.38
CA ARG A 1 19.73 12.02 10.69
C ARG A 1 19.05 12.56 9.43
N THR A 2 17.76 12.53 9.38
CA THR A 2 16.99 12.90 8.20
C THR A 2 16.58 14.38 8.25
N ASN A 3 16.08 14.87 7.12
CA ASN A 3 15.54 16.23 7.01
C ASN A 3 14.09 16.30 7.51
N GLY A 4 13.67 15.38 8.35
CA GLY A 4 12.28 15.25 8.75
C GLY A 4 11.43 14.51 7.74
N LYS A 5 12.04 13.91 6.71
CA LYS A 5 11.33 13.12 5.73
C LYS A 5 11.86 11.70 5.71
N ASN A 6 11.02 10.76 6.08
CA ASN A 6 11.36 9.35 6.15
C ASN A 6 10.41 8.54 5.28
N MET A 7 10.96 7.50 4.65
CA MET A 7 10.16 6.58 3.83
C MET A 7 10.28 5.16 4.36
N LEU A 8 9.17 4.45 4.41
CA LEU A 8 9.15 3.02 4.69
C LEU A 8 8.73 2.28 3.43
N ILE A 9 9.54 1.33 3.00
CA ILE A 9 9.29 0.54 1.80
C ILE A 9 9.19 -0.93 2.16
N GLY A 10 8.21 -1.63 1.60
CA GLY A 10 8.10 -3.06 1.80
C GLY A 10 7.43 -3.77 0.64
N HIS A 11 7.81 -5.04 0.45
CA HIS A 11 7.24 -5.93 -0.54
C HIS A 11 6.76 -7.19 0.18
N SER A 12 5.60 -7.73 -0.23
CA SER A 12 5.05 -8.96 0.33
C SER A 12 4.70 -8.79 1.82
N TYR A 13 5.26 -9.58 2.72
CA TYR A 13 5.03 -9.41 4.15
C TYR A 13 5.56 -8.06 4.66
N SER A 14 6.67 -7.59 4.11
CA SER A 14 7.17 -6.26 4.43
C SER A 14 6.22 -5.18 3.92
N GLY A 15 5.51 -5.44 2.82
CA GLY A 15 4.45 -4.55 2.34
C GLY A 15 3.28 -4.51 3.30
N LEU A 16 2.91 -5.66 3.84
CA LEU A 16 1.88 -5.73 4.87
C LEU A 16 2.32 -4.94 6.10
N PHE A 17 3.57 -5.12 6.53
CA PHE A 17 4.12 -4.37 7.65
C PHE A 17 4.09 -2.86 7.38
N THR A 18 4.44 -2.47 6.16
CA THR A 18 4.40 -1.06 5.74
C THR A 18 3.00 -0.48 5.87
N LEU A 19 1.98 -1.20 5.41
CA LEU A 19 0.60 -0.77 5.54
C LEU A 19 0.13 -0.76 6.98
N ASN A 20 0.55 -1.77 7.76
CA ASN A 20 0.20 -1.81 9.18
C ASN A 20 0.76 -0.58 9.90
N THR A 21 2.01 -0.22 9.61
CA THR A 21 2.64 0.95 10.18
C THR A 21 1.92 2.23 9.73
N PHE A 22 1.56 2.32 8.46
CA PHE A 22 0.79 3.45 7.97
C PHE A 22 -0.54 3.60 8.72
N LEU A 23 -1.23 2.51 8.95
CA LEU A 23 -2.55 2.56 9.57
C LEU A 23 -2.51 2.76 11.08
N HIS A 24 -1.57 2.12 11.76
CA HIS A 24 -1.51 2.14 13.23
C HIS A 24 -0.53 3.17 13.78
N HIS A 25 0.51 3.51 13.05
CA HIS A 25 1.59 4.38 13.51
C HIS A 25 1.99 5.36 12.42
N THR A 26 1.01 6.08 11.89
CA THR A 26 1.17 6.97 10.74
C THR A 26 2.25 8.03 10.95
N ASP A 27 2.46 8.44 12.18
CA ASP A 27 3.42 9.52 12.49
C ASP A 27 4.89 9.09 12.40
N LEU A 28 5.17 7.79 12.30
CA LEU A 28 6.56 7.32 12.25
C LEU A 28 7.29 7.68 10.95
N PHE A 29 6.57 7.72 9.85
CA PHE A 29 7.16 8.02 8.55
C PHE A 29 6.29 9.03 7.80
N ASP A 30 6.87 9.70 6.82
CA ASP A 30 6.12 10.64 5.98
C ASP A 30 5.61 9.98 4.71
N THR A 31 6.34 8.98 4.23
CA THR A 31 6.03 8.31 2.97
C THR A 31 6.04 6.79 3.15
N TYR A 32 5.03 6.16 2.61
CA TYR A 32 4.87 4.71 2.70
C TYR A 32 4.72 4.13 1.31
N LEU A 33 5.54 3.12 0.99
CA LEU A 33 5.53 2.48 -0.31
C LEU A 33 5.39 0.97 -0.11
N ALA A 34 4.21 0.45 -0.39
CA ALA A 34 3.92 -0.97 -0.24
C ALA A 34 3.72 -1.61 -1.61
N VAL A 35 4.48 -2.67 -1.90
CA VAL A 35 4.38 -3.39 -3.15
C VAL A 35 3.82 -4.78 -2.87
N ASP A 36 2.70 -5.07 -3.50
CA ASP A 36 2.00 -6.34 -3.40
C ASP A 36 1.88 -6.85 -1.97
N PRO A 37 1.33 -6.03 -1.07
CA PRO A 37 1.24 -6.38 0.35
C PRO A 37 0.40 -7.64 0.57
N SER A 38 0.83 -8.48 1.51
CA SER A 38 0.18 -9.75 1.80
C SER A 38 -1.09 -9.56 2.63
N LEU A 39 -2.09 -8.88 2.07
CA LEU A 39 -3.32 -8.53 2.78
C LEU A 39 -4.17 -9.74 3.16
N TRP A 40 -3.89 -10.91 2.58
CA TRP A 40 -4.57 -12.15 2.95
C TRP A 40 -4.13 -12.67 4.32
N TRP A 41 -3.02 -12.16 4.84
CA TRP A 41 -2.47 -12.58 6.14
C TRP A 41 -3.50 -12.34 7.24
N ASP A 42 -3.55 -13.29 8.17
CA ASP A 42 -4.48 -13.26 9.31
C ASP A 42 -5.92 -13.01 8.84
N ARG A 43 -6.33 -13.77 7.80
CA ARG A 43 -7.68 -13.72 7.22
C ARG A 43 -8.06 -12.33 6.71
N GLY A 44 -7.07 -11.52 6.35
CA GLY A 44 -7.31 -10.19 5.84
C GLY A 44 -7.71 -9.18 6.89
N LYS A 45 -7.30 -9.42 8.12
CA LYS A 45 -7.66 -8.57 9.26
C LYS A 45 -7.32 -7.10 9.05
N LEU A 46 -6.13 -6.82 8.52
CA LEU A 46 -5.72 -5.43 8.31
C LEU A 46 -6.65 -4.72 7.32
N SER A 47 -7.02 -5.40 6.24
CA SER A 47 -7.94 -4.84 5.26
C SER A 47 -9.31 -4.54 5.88
N GLU A 48 -9.77 -5.41 6.78
CA GLU A 48 -11.05 -5.20 7.45
C GLU A 48 -11.02 -4.05 8.44
N GLU A 49 -9.90 -3.85 9.11
CA GLU A 49 -9.75 -2.78 10.11
C GLU A 49 -9.47 -1.42 9.51
N ALA A 50 -9.01 -1.38 8.24
CA ALA A 50 -8.47 -0.17 7.65
C ALA A 50 -9.45 1.02 7.71
N ALA A 51 -10.71 0.79 7.41
CA ALA A 51 -11.71 1.86 7.38
C ALA A 51 -11.83 2.55 8.74
N SER A 52 -11.87 1.78 9.81
CA SER A 52 -11.97 2.36 11.15
C SER A 52 -10.67 3.04 11.58
N LEU A 53 -9.52 2.53 11.10
CA LEU A 53 -8.24 3.12 11.45
C LEU A 53 -7.99 4.47 10.80
N ILE A 54 -8.56 4.71 9.61
CA ILE A 54 -8.40 6.01 8.94
C ILE A 54 -9.51 6.99 9.27
N ALA A 55 -10.59 6.53 9.85
CA ALA A 55 -11.74 7.38 10.13
C ALA A 55 -11.37 8.55 11.05
N GLY A 56 -11.68 9.76 10.61
CA GLY A 56 -11.43 10.95 11.43
C GLY A 56 -9.98 11.40 11.54
N LYS A 57 -9.05 10.71 10.86
CA LYS A 57 -7.64 11.11 10.88
C LYS A 57 -7.32 12.09 9.76
N ASP A 58 -6.37 12.96 10.04
CA ASP A 58 -5.83 13.90 9.06
C ASP A 58 -4.46 13.40 8.62
N PHE A 59 -4.33 13.12 7.32
CA PHE A 59 -3.10 12.61 6.74
C PHE A 59 -2.29 13.69 6.01
N THR A 60 -2.47 14.95 6.39
CA THR A 60 -1.70 16.04 5.81
C THR A 60 -0.20 15.76 5.93
N GLY A 61 0.52 15.92 4.82
CA GLY A 61 1.97 15.66 4.79
C GLY A 61 2.34 14.20 4.61
N LYS A 62 1.36 13.30 4.53
CA LYS A 62 1.62 11.88 4.37
C LYS A 62 1.35 11.44 2.93
N SER A 63 2.18 10.51 2.46
CA SER A 63 2.05 9.94 1.12
C SER A 63 2.05 8.42 1.21
N LEU A 64 1.22 7.78 0.40
CA LEU A 64 1.14 6.33 0.33
C LEU A 64 1.10 5.88 -1.12
N TYR A 65 1.89 4.88 -1.45
CA TYR A 65 1.85 4.22 -2.74
C TYR A 65 1.61 2.73 -2.53
N ILE A 66 0.73 2.15 -3.33
CA ILE A 66 0.49 0.71 -3.33
C ILE A 66 0.61 0.19 -4.76
N GLY A 67 1.60 -0.68 -4.99
CA GLY A 67 1.75 -1.37 -6.26
C GLY A 67 1.20 -2.79 -6.14
N VAL A 68 0.53 -3.29 -7.15
CA VAL A 68 -0.15 -4.58 -7.12
C VAL A 68 0.21 -5.41 -8.34
N ALA A 69 0.71 -6.63 -8.12
CA ALA A 69 0.89 -7.60 -9.19
C ALA A 69 -0.48 -8.16 -9.56
N SER A 70 -0.86 -8.02 -10.82
CA SER A 70 -2.18 -8.45 -11.25
C SER A 70 -2.14 -9.42 -12.43
N LYS A 71 -0.97 -10.04 -12.69
CA LYS A 71 -0.89 -11.07 -13.71
C LYS A 71 -1.82 -12.21 -13.37
N LYS A 72 -2.64 -12.59 -14.33
CA LYS A 72 -3.65 -13.61 -14.14
C LYS A 72 -3.01 -14.93 -13.73
N ARG A 73 -3.48 -15.50 -12.62
CA ARG A 73 -3.08 -16.81 -12.13
C ARG A 73 -4.36 -17.59 -11.88
N THR A 74 -4.22 -18.87 -11.64
CA THR A 74 -5.39 -19.70 -11.32
C THR A 74 -5.91 -19.37 -9.91
N ASP A 75 -7.11 -19.59 -9.66
CA ASP A 75 -8.01 -19.65 -8.48
C ASP A 75 -7.70 -18.81 -7.23
N ARG A 76 -6.45 -18.62 -6.80
CA ARG A 76 -6.16 -17.99 -5.52
C ARG A 76 -6.04 -16.46 -5.59
N VAL A 77 -5.92 -15.94 -6.79
CA VAL A 77 -5.63 -14.52 -7.00
C VAL A 77 -6.84 -13.66 -6.65
N ASP A 78 -8.03 -14.18 -6.85
CA ASP A 78 -9.24 -13.38 -6.73
C ASP A 78 -9.50 -12.87 -5.33
N ILE A 79 -9.27 -13.70 -4.30
CA ILE A 79 -9.51 -13.28 -2.92
C ILE A 79 -8.54 -12.17 -2.52
N HIS A 80 -7.26 -12.36 -2.87
CA HIS A 80 -6.25 -11.35 -2.59
C HIS A 80 -6.55 -10.04 -3.31
N LEU A 81 -6.84 -10.12 -4.61
CA LEU A 81 -7.15 -8.93 -5.39
C LEU A 81 -8.41 -8.23 -4.92
N ASN A 82 -9.40 -8.99 -4.46
CA ASN A 82 -10.62 -8.39 -3.94
C ASN A 82 -10.34 -7.57 -2.68
N LYS A 83 -9.49 -8.07 -1.79
CA LYS A 83 -9.11 -7.34 -0.58
C LYS A 83 -8.32 -6.09 -0.91
N VAL A 84 -7.38 -6.20 -1.86
CA VAL A 84 -6.61 -5.04 -2.31
C VAL A 84 -7.54 -4.02 -2.96
N ASN A 85 -8.42 -4.45 -3.84
CA ASN A 85 -9.34 -3.54 -4.52
C ASN A 85 -10.29 -2.84 -3.53
N HIS A 86 -10.76 -3.55 -2.53
CA HIS A 86 -11.58 -2.94 -1.49
C HIS A 86 -10.81 -1.81 -0.79
N LEU A 87 -9.57 -2.08 -0.40
CA LEU A 87 -8.73 -1.08 0.24
C LEU A 87 -8.51 0.12 -0.67
N LEU A 88 -8.15 -0.13 -1.94
CA LEU A 88 -7.81 0.94 -2.89
C LEU A 88 -9.01 1.79 -3.29
N LYS A 89 -10.15 1.19 -3.47
CA LYS A 89 -11.31 1.89 -4.06
C LYS A 89 -12.31 2.40 -3.04
N GLU A 90 -12.43 1.74 -1.90
CA GLU A 90 -13.47 2.06 -0.94
C GLU A 90 -12.95 2.63 0.37
N VAL A 91 -11.74 2.29 0.76
CA VAL A 91 -11.21 2.71 2.06
C VAL A 91 -10.27 3.91 1.93
N LEU A 92 -9.20 3.77 1.15
CA LEU A 92 -8.18 4.82 1.07
C LEU A 92 -8.65 6.15 0.49
N PRO A 93 -9.62 6.20 -0.44
CA PRO A 93 -10.14 7.48 -0.90
C PRO A 93 -10.78 8.32 0.21
N GLN A 94 -11.13 7.71 1.34
CA GLN A 94 -11.70 8.41 2.47
C GLN A 94 -10.64 8.97 3.43
N ALA A 95 -9.37 8.67 3.19
CA ALA A 95 -8.27 9.17 4.03
C ALA A 95 -8.05 10.66 3.76
N GLY A 96 -8.41 11.49 4.72
CA GLY A 96 -8.37 12.95 4.54
C GLY A 96 -6.96 13.48 4.29
N ASN A 97 -6.81 14.24 3.21
CA ASN A 97 -5.57 14.91 2.82
C ASN A 97 -4.39 13.98 2.52
N LEU A 98 -4.66 12.69 2.34
CA LEU A 98 -3.61 11.73 1.98
C LEU A 98 -3.22 11.90 0.50
N ARG A 99 -1.91 11.99 0.25
CA ARG A 99 -1.39 11.95 -1.11
C ARG A 99 -1.22 10.48 -1.47
N PHE A 100 -2.16 9.95 -2.25
CA PHE A 100 -2.25 8.51 -2.51
C PHE A 100 -2.08 8.17 -3.98
N PHE A 101 -1.26 7.17 -4.26
CA PHE A 101 -1.04 6.63 -5.59
C PHE A 101 -1.14 5.11 -5.56
N SER A 102 -1.65 4.52 -6.63
CA SER A 102 -1.63 3.07 -6.79
C SER A 102 -1.42 2.72 -8.25
N LYS A 103 -0.86 1.54 -8.48
CA LYS A 103 -0.68 1.04 -9.83
C LYS A 103 -0.77 -0.48 -9.85
N SER A 104 -1.46 -1.00 -10.85
CA SER A 104 -1.55 -2.42 -11.12
C SER A 104 -0.54 -2.81 -12.18
N PHE A 105 0.11 -3.95 -12.02
CA PHE A 105 1.13 -4.46 -12.93
C PHE A 105 0.64 -5.79 -13.51
N PRO A 106 -0.12 -5.75 -14.62
CA PRO A 106 -0.73 -6.97 -15.16
C PRO A 106 0.26 -7.98 -15.76
N GLU A 107 1.50 -7.56 -15.99
CA GLU A 107 2.52 -8.46 -16.53
C GLU A 107 3.41 -9.04 -15.44
N GLU A 108 3.23 -8.60 -14.18
CA GLU A 108 4.07 -9.05 -13.08
C GLU A 108 3.30 -9.99 -12.16
N ASN A 109 4.04 -10.95 -11.57
CA ASN A 109 3.50 -11.77 -10.50
C ASN A 109 4.10 -11.32 -9.17
N HIS A 110 3.71 -11.98 -8.09
CA HIS A 110 4.17 -11.61 -6.75
C HIS A 110 5.70 -11.61 -6.62
N GLY A 111 6.36 -12.54 -7.30
CA GLY A 111 7.82 -12.64 -7.22
C GLY A 111 8.58 -11.66 -8.11
N THR A 112 7.93 -11.09 -9.12
CA THR A 112 8.62 -10.21 -10.08
C THR A 112 8.27 -8.74 -9.93
N VAL A 113 7.24 -8.42 -9.17
CA VAL A 113 6.70 -7.05 -9.09
C VAL A 113 7.55 -6.11 -8.22
N ALA A 114 8.44 -6.66 -7.39
CA ALA A 114 9.15 -5.84 -6.41
C ALA A 114 9.93 -4.69 -7.07
N ILE A 115 10.77 -5.00 -8.06
CA ILE A 115 11.60 -3.98 -8.70
C ILE A 115 10.78 -2.96 -9.49
N PRO A 116 9.92 -3.36 -10.43
CA PRO A 116 9.11 -2.38 -11.14
C PRO A 116 8.15 -1.61 -10.23
N GLY A 117 7.61 -2.26 -9.19
CA GLY A 117 6.72 -1.60 -8.24
C GLY A 117 7.41 -0.54 -7.42
N ILE A 118 8.58 -0.86 -6.88
CA ILE A 118 9.36 0.10 -6.10
C ILE A 118 9.81 1.26 -6.99
N TYR A 119 10.29 0.95 -8.20
CA TYR A 119 10.72 1.98 -9.13
C TYR A 119 9.57 2.93 -9.48
N ASP A 120 8.41 2.40 -9.83
CA ASP A 120 7.26 3.23 -10.15
C ASP A 120 6.82 4.06 -8.95
N GLY A 121 6.81 3.44 -7.77
CA GLY A 121 6.44 4.14 -6.55
C GLY A 121 7.35 5.34 -6.27
N ILE A 122 8.64 5.15 -6.41
CA ILE A 122 9.59 6.24 -6.20
C ILE A 122 9.36 7.35 -7.24
N LYS A 123 9.10 6.99 -8.49
CA LYS A 123 8.81 7.98 -9.52
C LYS A 123 7.54 8.76 -9.21
N GLN A 124 6.49 8.08 -8.78
CA GLN A 124 5.22 8.74 -8.46
C GLN A 124 5.35 9.67 -7.26
N LEU A 125 6.08 9.23 -6.25
CA LEU A 125 6.18 9.99 -4.99
C LEU A 125 7.16 11.17 -5.10
N TYR A 126 8.20 11.04 -5.88
CA TYR A 126 9.27 12.05 -5.97
C TYR A 126 9.52 12.58 -7.37
N GLY A 127 8.94 11.96 -8.39
CA GLY A 127 9.08 12.40 -9.76
C GLY A 127 8.30 13.69 -10.01
N LYS A 128 8.69 14.36 -11.09
CA LYS A 128 8.01 15.60 -11.50
C LYS A 128 7.34 15.45 -12.82
#